data_02a1dd809e53fe1b4d272a62c02d7e8f
#
_entry.id   02a1dd809e53fe1b4d272a62c02d7e8f
#
_cell.length_a   1.000
_cell.length_b   1.000
_cell.length_c   1.000
_cell.angle_alpha   90.00
_cell.angle_beta   90.00
_cell.angle_gamma   90.00
#
_symmetry.space_group_name_H-M   'P 1'
#
loop_
_entity.id
_entity.type
_entity.pdbx_description
1 polymer ?
#
loop_
_entity_poly.entity_id
_entity_poly.type
_entity_poly.pdbx_seq_one_letter_code
_entity_poly.pdbx_strand_id
1 'polypeptide(L)'
;GTTLNMIQHTGETGNYHANVILRPKEGIGIVELDSLGGDMSPISIGVGVMQLMIGEQPENSRFINNVFLVERIVVGCILILLVLTMIRLRKWKERIGKSKGRYRYLVSMSFVINLMIPMAIILFFPGLFGSTWRSSMLVFPDLSCTALLIAIALLLIGLFKLLLTIQYNSQSS
;
A
#
# COMPACT_ATOMS: atom_id res chain seq x y z
N GLY A 1 -24.54 -16.02 20.43
CA GLY A 1 -24.46 -14.84 19.61
C GLY A 1 -25.85 -14.29 19.38
N THR A 2 -26.14 -13.12 19.95
CA THR A 2 -27.37 -12.37 19.66
C THR A 2 -27.27 -11.90 18.21
N THR A 3 -28.11 -12.46 17.34
CA THR A 3 -28.34 -11.95 15.99
C THR A 3 -28.90 -10.54 16.15
N LEU A 4 -28.06 -9.54 15.94
CA LEU A 4 -28.44 -8.13 15.88
C LEU A 4 -29.47 -8.00 14.75
N ASN A 5 -30.76 -7.87 15.06
CA ASN A 5 -31.80 -7.54 14.09
C ASN A 5 -31.61 -6.07 13.65
N MET A 6 -30.60 -5.83 12.81
CA MET A 6 -30.28 -4.53 12.24
C MET A 6 -30.64 -4.52 10.75
N ILE A 7 -31.16 -3.41 10.27
CA ILE A 7 -31.26 -3.09 8.84
C ILE A 7 -30.12 -2.13 8.58
N GLN A 8 -29.24 -2.48 7.66
CA GLN A 8 -28.08 -1.67 7.31
C GLN A 8 -28.03 -1.45 5.81
N HIS A 9 -27.68 -0.23 5.42
CA HIS A 9 -27.41 0.13 4.02
C HIS A 9 -26.18 1.02 3.97
N THR A 10 -25.25 0.66 3.12
CA THR A 10 -24.03 1.42 2.88
C THR A 10 -24.08 2.10 1.52
N GLY A 11 -23.54 3.31 1.41
CA GLY A 11 -23.32 4.03 0.16
C GLY A 11 -21.87 4.44 0.06
N GLU A 12 -21.30 4.37 -1.13
CA GLU A 12 -19.91 4.72 -1.39
C GLU A 12 -19.79 5.52 -2.67
N THR A 13 -19.08 6.64 -2.61
CA THR A 13 -18.72 7.44 -3.78
C THR A 13 -17.32 8.03 -3.58
N GLY A 14 -16.34 7.48 -4.26
CA GLY A 14 -14.96 8.00 -4.25
C GLY A 14 -14.38 8.14 -2.85
N ASN A 15 -14.48 9.33 -2.25
CA ASN A 15 -13.93 9.63 -0.92
C ASN A 15 -14.98 9.71 0.18
N TYR A 16 -16.24 9.43 -0.14
CA TYR A 16 -17.34 9.57 0.82
C TYR A 16 -17.99 8.22 1.04
N HIS A 17 -18.12 7.85 2.29
CA HIS A 17 -18.88 6.70 2.73
C HIS A 17 -20.09 7.18 3.53
N ALA A 18 -21.21 6.53 3.33
CA ALA A 18 -22.42 6.70 4.12
C ALA A 18 -22.85 5.34 4.64
N ASN A 19 -23.24 5.30 5.89
CA ASN A 19 -23.80 4.10 6.50
C ASN A 19 -25.06 4.46 7.28
N VAL A 20 -26.14 3.73 7.03
CA VAL A 20 -27.41 3.86 7.76
C VAL A 20 -27.66 2.56 8.48
N ILE A 21 -27.82 2.61 9.79
CA ILE A 21 -28.12 1.45 10.63
C ILE A 21 -29.41 1.72 11.38
N LEU A 22 -30.37 0.82 11.25
CA LEU A 22 -31.68 0.92 11.89
C LEU A 22 -31.94 -0.29 12.78
N ARG A 23 -32.47 -0.05 13.96
CA ARG A 23 -33.07 -1.06 14.84
C ARG A 23 -34.52 -0.70 15.12
N PRO A 24 -35.44 -1.12 14.25
CA PRO A 24 -36.84 -0.70 14.33
C PRO A 24 -37.54 -1.09 15.64
N LYS A 25 -37.14 -2.22 16.22
CA LYS A 25 -37.76 -2.70 17.49
C LYS A 25 -37.43 -1.80 18.67
N GLU A 26 -36.21 -1.23 18.69
CA GLU A 26 -35.75 -0.33 19.73
C GLU A 26 -36.03 1.14 19.39
N GLY A 27 -36.50 1.43 18.18
CA GLY A 27 -36.76 2.78 17.71
C GLY A 27 -35.50 3.61 17.51
N ILE A 28 -34.34 2.98 17.26
CA ILE A 28 -33.04 3.64 17.15
C ILE A 28 -32.57 3.60 15.71
N GLY A 29 -32.01 4.71 15.24
CA GLY A 29 -31.34 4.82 13.94
C GLY A 29 -30.07 5.63 14.04
N ILE A 30 -29.03 5.21 13.29
CA ILE A 30 -27.75 5.90 13.18
C ILE A 30 -27.51 6.17 11.70
N VAL A 31 -27.06 7.38 11.40
CA VAL A 31 -26.53 7.78 10.10
C VAL A 31 -25.08 8.18 10.31
N GLU A 32 -24.21 7.56 9.59
CA GLU A 32 -22.77 7.87 9.58
C GLU A 32 -22.39 8.40 8.20
N LEU A 33 -21.68 9.52 8.19
CA LEU A 33 -21.12 10.10 6.97
C LEU A 33 -19.62 10.30 7.21
N ASP A 34 -18.80 9.75 6.33
CA ASP A 34 -17.35 9.80 6.44
C ASP A 34 -16.74 10.29 5.14
N SER A 35 -15.68 11.08 5.24
CA SER A 35 -14.87 11.58 4.12
C SER A 35 -13.52 10.87 4.02
N LEU A 36 -13.26 9.85 4.83
CA LEU A 36 -12.05 9.04 4.77
C LEU A 36 -12.28 7.86 3.82
N GLY A 37 -11.49 7.78 2.75
CA GLY A 37 -11.47 6.61 1.89
C GLY A 37 -10.91 5.40 2.62
N GLY A 38 -11.71 4.34 2.73
CA GLY A 38 -11.30 3.08 3.34
C GLY A 38 -12.50 2.23 3.75
N ASP A 39 -12.65 1.07 3.14
CA ASP A 39 -13.87 0.25 3.12
C ASP A 39 -14.44 -0.20 4.45
N MET A 40 -13.70 -0.18 5.54
CA MET A 40 -14.10 -0.91 6.74
C MET A 40 -14.29 -0.05 7.99
N SER A 41 -13.76 1.17 8.01
CA SER A 41 -13.78 2.02 9.21
C SER A 41 -15.20 2.52 9.56
N PRO A 42 -15.98 3.04 8.60
CA PRO A 42 -17.31 3.57 8.89
C PRO A 42 -18.27 2.53 9.43
N ILE A 43 -18.31 1.34 8.80
CA ILE A 43 -19.22 0.26 9.19
C ILE A 43 -18.98 -0.15 10.65
N SER A 44 -17.73 -0.23 11.07
CA SER A 44 -17.38 -0.63 12.43
C SER A 44 -17.70 0.44 13.48
N ILE A 45 -17.57 1.71 13.12
CA ILE A 45 -17.90 2.83 14.01
C ILE A 45 -19.39 2.88 14.23
N GLY A 46 -20.18 2.88 13.17
CA GLY A 46 -21.64 2.89 13.26
C GLY A 46 -22.21 1.71 14.05
N VAL A 47 -21.70 0.51 13.82
CA VAL A 47 -22.08 -0.69 14.58
C VAL A 47 -21.68 -0.56 16.05
N GLY A 48 -20.46 -0.08 16.34
CA GLY A 48 -19.98 0.12 17.70
C GLY A 48 -20.81 1.16 18.48
N VAL A 49 -21.19 2.26 17.83
CA VAL A 49 -22.09 3.27 18.41
C VAL A 49 -23.47 2.66 18.67
N MET A 50 -24.02 1.88 17.74
CA MET A 50 -25.31 1.21 17.93
C MET A 50 -25.26 0.28 19.14
N GLN A 51 -24.21 -0.52 19.29
CA GLN A 51 -24.02 -1.41 20.43
C GLN A 51 -24.00 -0.65 21.75
N LEU A 52 -23.25 0.47 21.81
CA LEU A 52 -23.25 1.33 23.00
C LEU A 52 -24.63 1.90 23.33
N MET A 53 -25.40 2.32 22.33
CA MET A 53 -26.74 2.88 22.54
C MET A 53 -27.74 1.85 23.13
N ILE A 54 -27.52 0.56 22.86
CA ILE A 54 -28.35 -0.52 23.42
C ILE A 54 -27.75 -1.16 24.68
N GLY A 55 -26.65 -0.56 25.22
CA GLY A 55 -26.00 -1.06 26.44
C GLY A 55 -25.10 -2.30 26.21
N GLU A 56 -24.80 -2.65 24.98
CA GLU A 56 -23.86 -3.70 24.65
C GLU A 56 -22.42 -3.15 24.59
N GLN A 57 -21.44 -4.00 24.86
CA GLN A 57 -20.03 -3.67 24.63
C GLN A 57 -19.72 -3.74 23.14
N PRO A 58 -19.07 -2.72 22.55
CA PRO A 58 -18.65 -2.76 21.16
C PRO A 58 -17.75 -3.97 20.90
N GLU A 59 -18.10 -4.77 19.93
CA GLU A 59 -17.19 -5.83 19.48
C GLU A 59 -15.93 -5.20 18.90
N ASN A 60 -14.79 -5.50 19.54
CA ASN A 60 -13.50 -5.16 18.96
C ASN A 60 -13.39 -5.86 17.60
N SER A 61 -13.43 -5.10 16.53
CA SER A 61 -13.29 -5.66 15.19
C SER A 61 -11.84 -6.10 14.98
N ARG A 62 -11.53 -7.33 15.47
CA ARG A 62 -10.22 -7.97 15.28
C ARG A 62 -9.82 -8.01 13.80
N PHE A 63 -10.82 -8.06 12.92
CA PHE A 63 -10.61 -8.09 11.49
C PHE A 63 -9.94 -6.79 10.98
N ILE A 64 -10.44 -5.62 11.38
CA ILE A 64 -9.87 -4.32 10.97
C ILE A 64 -8.45 -4.17 11.51
N ASN A 65 -8.24 -4.52 12.79
CA ASN A 65 -6.91 -4.48 13.37
C ASN A 65 -5.92 -5.40 12.64
N ASN A 66 -6.37 -6.55 12.16
CA ASN A 66 -5.54 -7.48 11.41
C ASN A 66 -5.19 -6.94 10.01
N VAL A 67 -6.11 -6.28 9.32
CA VAL A 67 -5.86 -5.67 8.00
C VAL A 67 -4.79 -4.57 8.13
N PHE A 68 -4.95 -3.64 9.07
CA PHE A 68 -3.95 -2.61 9.33
C PHE A 68 -2.61 -3.18 9.81
N LEU A 69 -2.62 -4.27 10.57
CA LEU A 69 -1.39 -4.94 10.98
C LEU A 69 -0.65 -5.52 9.77
N VAL A 70 -1.35 -6.22 8.87
CA VAL A 70 -0.77 -6.78 7.65
C VAL A 70 -0.18 -5.67 6.78
N GLU A 71 -0.92 -4.57 6.57
CA GLU A 71 -0.43 -3.42 5.80
C GLU A 71 0.88 -2.86 6.39
N ARG A 72 0.92 -2.61 7.70
CA ARG A 72 2.13 -2.12 8.40
C ARG A 72 3.31 -3.08 8.27
N ILE A 73 3.07 -4.39 8.36
CA ILE A 73 4.11 -5.42 8.18
C ILE A 73 4.64 -5.36 6.74
N VAL A 74 3.78 -5.27 5.74
CA VAL A 74 4.17 -5.19 4.33
C VAL A 74 5.01 -3.94 4.08
N VAL A 75 4.56 -2.76 4.54
CA VAL A 75 5.33 -1.51 4.43
C VAL A 75 6.68 -1.63 5.14
N GLY A 76 6.70 -2.18 6.35
CA GLY A 76 7.95 -2.43 7.10
C GLY A 76 8.93 -3.33 6.36
N CYS A 77 8.46 -4.44 5.79
CA CYS A 77 9.28 -5.34 4.98
C CYS A 77 9.86 -4.63 3.75
N ILE A 78 9.07 -3.81 3.07
CA ILE A 78 9.51 -3.04 1.91
C ILE A 78 10.61 -2.04 2.30
N LEU A 79 10.44 -1.30 3.40
CA LEU A 79 11.45 -0.37 3.91
C LEU A 79 12.75 -1.10 4.26
N ILE A 80 12.69 -2.25 4.92
CA ILE A 80 13.86 -3.08 5.22
C ILE A 80 14.57 -3.51 3.93
N LEU A 81 13.82 -3.97 2.91
CA LEU A 81 14.38 -4.35 1.62
C LEU A 81 15.06 -3.17 0.92
N LEU A 82 14.49 -1.97 0.98
CA LEU A 82 15.10 -0.75 0.44
C LEU A 82 16.41 -0.41 1.16
N VAL A 83 16.43 -0.45 2.49
CA VAL A 83 17.64 -0.22 3.29
C VAL A 83 18.73 -1.24 2.97
N LEU A 84 18.39 -2.54 2.92
CA LEU A 84 19.32 -3.60 2.54
C LEU A 84 19.87 -3.40 1.12
N THR A 85 19.04 -2.92 0.20
CA THR A 85 19.46 -2.61 -1.16
C THR A 85 20.43 -1.42 -1.18
N MET A 86 20.18 -0.38 -0.40
CA MET A 86 21.11 0.76 -0.25
C MET A 86 22.45 0.34 0.34
N ILE A 87 22.46 -0.51 1.36
CA ILE A 87 23.71 -1.06 1.93
C ILE A 87 24.47 -1.86 0.87
N ARG A 88 23.77 -2.65 0.05
CA ARG A 88 24.38 -3.39 -1.05
C ARG A 88 24.95 -2.50 -2.17
N LEU A 89 24.42 -1.29 -2.35
CA LEU A 89 24.93 -0.32 -3.30
C LEU A 89 26.37 0.11 -2.99
N ARG A 90 26.71 0.28 -1.70
CA ARG A 90 28.08 0.64 -1.28
C ARG A 90 29.11 -0.38 -1.79
N LYS A 91 28.74 -1.65 -1.89
CA LYS A 91 29.58 -2.75 -2.40
C LYS A 91 29.43 -2.98 -3.91
N TRP A 92 28.71 -2.13 -4.63
CA TRP A 92 28.43 -2.33 -6.06
C TRP A 92 29.71 -2.29 -6.90
N LYS A 93 30.58 -1.29 -6.68
CA LYS A 93 31.88 -1.16 -7.37
C LYS A 93 32.77 -2.41 -7.17
N GLU A 94 32.86 -2.91 -5.93
CA GLU A 94 33.63 -4.12 -5.64
C GLU A 94 33.07 -5.37 -6.35
N ARG A 95 31.75 -5.47 -6.43
CA ARG A 95 31.08 -6.57 -7.13
C ARG A 95 31.34 -6.56 -8.62
N ILE A 96 31.30 -5.39 -9.23
CA ILE A 96 31.63 -5.23 -10.66
C ILE A 96 33.07 -5.65 -10.90
N GLY A 97 34.04 -5.20 -10.10
CA GLY A 97 35.45 -5.54 -10.24
C GLY A 97 35.76 -7.03 -10.07
N LYS A 98 35.06 -7.71 -9.16
CA LYS A 98 35.25 -9.15 -8.90
C LYS A 98 34.58 -10.05 -9.96
N SER A 99 33.65 -9.54 -10.77
CA SER A 99 32.79 -10.37 -11.62
C SER A 99 33.14 -10.25 -13.12
N LYS A 100 34.44 -10.22 -13.50
CA LYS A 100 34.92 -10.01 -14.88
C LYS A 100 34.13 -10.75 -15.99
N GLY A 101 33.63 -11.97 -15.76
CA GLY A 101 32.85 -12.73 -16.74
C GLY A 101 31.32 -12.57 -16.62
N ARG A 102 30.80 -12.16 -15.46
CA ARG A 102 29.36 -12.02 -15.18
C ARG A 102 28.87 -10.56 -15.13
N TYR A 103 29.76 -9.61 -15.46
CA TYR A 103 29.47 -8.19 -15.41
C TYR A 103 28.23 -7.81 -16.22
N ARG A 104 28.15 -8.24 -17.48
CA ARG A 104 27.00 -7.96 -18.36
C ARG A 104 25.69 -8.48 -17.76
N TYR A 105 25.71 -9.70 -17.21
CA TYR A 105 24.54 -10.30 -16.58
C TYR A 105 24.07 -9.51 -15.35
N LEU A 106 24.99 -9.12 -14.46
CA LEU A 106 24.65 -8.31 -13.26
C LEU A 106 24.07 -6.95 -13.63
N VAL A 107 24.60 -6.29 -14.64
CA VAL A 107 24.10 -5.00 -15.12
C VAL A 107 22.72 -5.17 -15.74
N SER A 108 22.52 -6.18 -16.61
CA SER A 108 21.23 -6.47 -17.22
C SER A 108 20.15 -6.83 -16.20
N MET A 109 20.44 -7.71 -15.24
CA MET A 109 19.52 -8.04 -14.14
C MET A 109 19.16 -6.80 -13.31
N SER A 110 20.16 -5.97 -13.01
CA SER A 110 19.91 -4.72 -12.28
C SER A 110 19.04 -3.75 -13.07
N PHE A 111 19.22 -3.67 -14.37
CA PHE A 111 18.38 -2.85 -15.25
C PHE A 111 16.94 -3.33 -15.26
N VAL A 112 16.72 -4.66 -15.43
CA VAL A 112 15.38 -5.25 -15.40
C VAL A 112 14.69 -4.93 -14.07
N ILE A 113 15.33 -5.20 -12.94
CA ILE A 113 14.70 -5.02 -11.62
C ILE A 113 14.41 -3.53 -11.34
N ASN A 114 15.35 -2.63 -11.65
CA ASN A 114 15.24 -1.24 -11.24
C ASN A 114 14.58 -0.32 -12.29
N LEU A 115 14.28 -0.81 -13.49
CA LEU A 115 13.57 -0.06 -14.51
C LEU A 115 12.23 -0.73 -14.87
N MET A 116 12.23 -2.02 -15.19
CA MET A 116 11.01 -2.70 -15.65
C MET A 116 9.96 -2.83 -14.54
N ILE A 117 10.37 -3.17 -13.32
CA ILE A 117 9.43 -3.30 -12.19
C ILE A 117 8.75 -1.96 -11.85
N PRO A 118 9.48 -0.84 -11.65
CA PRO A 118 8.81 0.44 -11.40
C PRO A 118 7.94 0.90 -12.57
N MET A 119 8.37 0.68 -13.81
CA MET A 119 7.53 0.98 -14.97
C MET A 119 6.25 0.14 -14.97
N ALA A 120 6.35 -1.14 -14.64
CA ALA A 120 5.17 -2.00 -14.51
C ALA A 120 4.23 -1.51 -13.39
N ILE A 121 4.77 -1.09 -12.23
CA ILE A 121 3.98 -0.51 -11.15
C ILE A 121 3.25 0.75 -11.66
N ILE A 122 3.96 1.68 -12.29
CA ILE A 122 3.38 2.95 -12.76
C ILE A 122 2.29 2.72 -13.81
N LEU A 123 2.48 1.77 -14.71
CA LEU A 123 1.56 1.54 -15.83
C LEU A 123 0.36 0.66 -15.44
N PHE A 124 0.58 -0.36 -14.64
CA PHE A 124 -0.43 -1.40 -14.41
C PHE A 124 -1.14 -1.29 -13.05
N PHE A 125 -0.54 -0.65 -12.05
CA PHE A 125 -1.12 -0.56 -10.72
C PHE A 125 -2.54 0.03 -10.71
N PRO A 126 -2.83 1.18 -11.40
CA PRO A 126 -4.20 1.69 -11.41
C PRO A 126 -5.17 0.75 -12.12
N GLY A 127 -4.70 0.05 -13.16
CA GLY A 127 -5.50 -0.92 -13.91
C GLY A 127 -5.96 -2.13 -13.08
N LEU A 128 -5.22 -2.50 -12.02
CA LEU A 128 -5.63 -3.57 -11.10
C LEU A 128 -6.94 -3.24 -10.37
N PHE A 129 -7.23 -1.96 -10.21
CA PHE A 129 -8.45 -1.45 -9.58
C PHE A 129 -9.46 -0.90 -10.61
N GLY A 130 -9.25 -1.16 -11.91
CA GLY A 130 -10.10 -0.62 -12.98
C GLY A 130 -10.18 0.91 -13.00
N SER A 131 -9.13 1.61 -12.53
CA SER A 131 -9.16 3.04 -12.25
C SER A 131 -7.96 3.79 -12.86
N THR A 132 -7.93 5.10 -12.66
CA THR A 132 -6.78 5.96 -12.98
C THR A 132 -5.95 6.21 -11.71
N TRP A 133 -4.71 6.69 -11.83
CA TRP A 133 -3.90 7.11 -10.68
C TRP A 133 -4.63 8.09 -9.77
N ARG A 134 -5.35 9.06 -10.38
CA ARG A 134 -6.15 10.02 -9.61
C ARG A 134 -7.21 9.32 -8.77
N SER A 135 -7.96 8.41 -9.36
CA SER A 135 -9.00 7.65 -8.65
C SER A 135 -8.39 6.71 -7.61
N SER A 136 -7.30 6.00 -7.95
CA SER A 136 -6.61 5.12 -7.00
C SER A 136 -6.08 5.89 -5.77
N MET A 137 -5.53 7.11 -5.97
CA MET A 137 -5.08 7.95 -4.86
C MET A 137 -6.22 8.48 -3.99
N LEU A 138 -7.41 8.62 -4.57
CA LEU A 138 -8.58 9.07 -3.83
C LEU A 138 -9.21 7.93 -3.02
N VAL A 139 -9.27 6.72 -3.59
CA VAL A 139 -9.93 5.56 -2.96
C VAL A 139 -8.97 4.81 -2.04
N PHE A 140 -7.72 4.63 -2.45
CA PHE A 140 -6.68 3.89 -1.71
C PHE A 140 -5.41 4.73 -1.56
N PRO A 141 -5.44 5.86 -0.80
CA PRO A 141 -4.32 6.79 -0.72
C PRO A 141 -3.04 6.13 -0.23
N ASP A 142 -3.11 5.33 0.83
CA ASP A 142 -1.94 4.70 1.46
C ASP A 142 -1.26 3.70 0.52
N LEU A 143 -2.07 2.85 -0.13
CA LEU A 143 -1.57 1.85 -1.07
C LEU A 143 -0.98 2.50 -2.32
N SER A 144 -1.63 3.53 -2.86
CA SER A 144 -1.18 4.27 -4.04
C SER A 144 0.09 5.06 -3.77
N CYS A 145 0.17 5.75 -2.64
CA CYS A 145 1.39 6.46 -2.21
C CYS A 145 2.54 5.47 -1.98
N THR A 146 2.28 4.33 -1.34
CA THR A 146 3.29 3.29 -1.11
C THR A 146 3.81 2.74 -2.43
N ALA A 147 2.93 2.41 -3.38
CA ALA A 147 3.32 1.92 -4.71
C ALA A 147 4.21 2.93 -5.46
N LEU A 148 3.85 4.23 -5.45
CA LEU A 148 4.66 5.28 -6.06
C LEU A 148 6.02 5.45 -5.38
N LEU A 149 6.05 5.44 -4.04
CA LEU A 149 7.31 5.56 -3.29
C LEU A 149 8.25 4.40 -3.61
N ILE A 150 7.73 3.17 -3.72
CA ILE A 150 8.51 2.00 -4.13
C ILE A 150 9.05 2.19 -5.55
N ALA A 151 8.20 2.61 -6.49
CA ALA A 151 8.61 2.81 -7.87
C ALA A 151 9.72 3.88 -7.98
N ILE A 152 9.56 5.02 -7.32
CA ILE A 152 10.56 6.09 -7.28
C ILE A 152 11.86 5.60 -6.65
N ALA A 153 11.80 4.90 -5.51
CA ALA A 153 12.98 4.37 -4.84
C ALA A 153 13.77 3.39 -5.72
N LEU A 154 13.08 2.48 -6.42
CA LEU A 154 13.72 1.54 -7.35
C LEU A 154 14.37 2.26 -8.53
N LEU A 155 13.72 3.28 -9.10
CA LEU A 155 14.29 4.10 -10.18
C LEU A 155 15.56 4.83 -9.72
N LEU A 156 15.53 5.46 -8.54
CA LEU A 156 16.69 6.14 -7.96
C LEU A 156 17.85 5.16 -7.72
N ILE A 157 17.58 3.98 -7.18
CA ILE A 157 18.59 2.93 -6.99
C ILE A 157 19.17 2.49 -8.34
N GLY A 158 18.33 2.33 -9.36
CA GLY A 158 18.74 1.97 -10.71
C GLY A 158 19.65 3.03 -11.32
N LEU A 159 19.26 4.29 -11.24
CA LEU A 159 20.06 5.44 -11.71
C LEU A 159 21.43 5.50 -11.01
N PHE A 160 21.43 5.32 -9.69
CA PHE A 160 22.68 5.35 -8.92
C PHE A 160 23.62 4.20 -9.30
N LYS A 161 23.10 3.00 -9.50
CA LYS A 161 23.88 1.85 -10.00
C LYS A 161 24.45 2.13 -11.39
N LEU A 162 23.68 2.74 -12.28
CA LEU A 162 24.13 3.12 -13.62
C LEU A 162 25.29 4.09 -13.56
N LEU A 163 25.16 5.16 -12.77
CA LEU A 163 26.23 6.15 -12.57
C LEU A 163 27.52 5.52 -12.04
N LEU A 164 27.42 4.65 -11.02
CA LEU A 164 28.58 3.94 -10.47
C LEU A 164 29.24 3.02 -11.51
N THR A 165 28.44 2.42 -12.40
CA THR A 165 28.94 1.55 -13.47
C THR A 165 29.70 2.34 -14.53
N ILE A 166 29.19 3.51 -14.94
CA ILE A 166 29.85 4.41 -15.89
C ILE A 166 31.17 4.89 -15.33
N GLN A 167 31.19 5.35 -14.06
CA GLN A 167 32.43 5.79 -13.40
C GLN A 167 33.47 4.67 -13.33
N TYR A 168 33.06 3.43 -13.06
CA TYR A 168 33.98 2.30 -13.02
C TYR A 168 34.62 2.03 -14.39
N ASN A 169 33.85 2.07 -15.47
CA ASN A 169 34.35 1.84 -16.83
C ASN A 169 35.32 2.95 -17.28
N SER A 170 35.02 4.22 -16.92
CA SER A 170 35.90 5.36 -17.23
C SER A 170 37.25 5.30 -16.50
N GLN A 171 37.36 4.62 -15.37
CA GLN A 171 38.62 4.47 -14.63
C GLN A 171 39.44 3.24 -15.07
N SER A 172 38.82 2.32 -15.83
CA SER A 172 39.46 1.06 -16.28
C SER A 172 39.89 1.09 -17.73
N SER A 173 39.54 2.14 -18.46
CA SER A 173 40.06 2.47 -19.83
C SER A 173 41.22 3.41 -19.74
#